data_a5885ccab651f3d5a49cab5ab45c87e8
#
_entry.id   a5885ccab651f3d5a49cab5ab45c87e8
#
_cell.length_a   1.000
_cell.length_b   1.000
_cell.length_c   1.000
_cell.angle_alpha   90.00
_cell.angle_beta   90.00
_cell.angle_gamma   90.00
#
_symmetry.space_group_name_H-M   'P 1'
#
loop_
_entity.id
_entity.type
_entity.pdbx_description
1 polymer ?
#
loop_
_entity_poly.entity_id
_entity_poly.type
_entity_poly.pdbx_seq_one_letter_code
_entity_poly.pdbx_strand_id
1 'polypeptide(L)'
;MRKIAFFSLTALLLLCGGHVGSLACTNFIVGKKASADGSVICSYSADDYGMFQFLCHYPAAKHPKGTMRRVIDWDTNAYRGEIAEAEETYNVIGNINEWQLTIGETTFGGREEMVDTTGIIDYGSLIYIALQRSKTAREALQVMTSLVEQYGYCSEGETFSVADKDEAWMLEMMGCGPDRTKEAGRTVWVAVRIPDDAIAAHANQSRITKFLDGRYVQVKMKDLLNPKAIAKALRKSQTSKLKPQTLMLCSDNVVSYARKMGWFEGNDADFSYNAAYAKPDFSGRRYCEARVWSFFNRFADDFSEYVPYAAGVEKDAKEMPLWIIPNKLLTLQDLRDAMRDHYEGTPFALDQKGDIGGGIFQMPYRPSPLSFKVDDVEYFNERPISTQQTAWSFISQMRSSMPREVGACFWFGNDDGNMVAYTPMYSCITRVPKCFSGEGADDVTFSMDNAFWVCNWVSNMVYPRYSMMFPSLKEVRDSLDASYARLQPEIEAKALALPTAEERIKMLTDYSCKKGDEMIARWQQLAFFLIVKYNDIVVKPTDEQGRFLRNKYGGGQKVVRPGFPDAYARELLNQTGTKYLVPKEDK
;
A
#
# COMPACT_ATOMS: atom_id res chain seq x y z
N MET A 1 -4.78 66.81 -3.17
CA MET A 1 -4.07 66.03 -2.15
C MET A 1 -5.09 65.11 -1.43
N ARG A 2 -5.26 63.89 -1.90
CA ARG A 2 -6.10 62.89 -1.23
C ARG A 2 -5.16 61.79 -0.72
N LYS A 3 -5.11 61.67 0.61
CA LYS A 3 -4.38 60.58 1.30
C LYS A 3 -5.15 59.27 1.13
N ILE A 4 -4.54 58.32 0.47
CA ILE A 4 -5.03 56.95 0.40
C ILE A 4 -4.48 56.25 1.66
N ALA A 5 -5.39 55.87 2.54
CA ALA A 5 -5.08 55.05 3.70
C ALA A 5 -4.92 53.59 3.25
N PHE A 6 -3.73 53.00 3.44
CA PHE A 6 -3.49 51.56 3.35
C PHE A 6 -4.11 50.89 4.57
N PHE A 7 -5.18 50.16 4.38
CA PHE A 7 -5.65 49.18 5.36
C PHE A 7 -4.79 47.92 5.21
N SER A 8 -3.94 47.71 6.19
CA SER A 8 -3.28 46.41 6.39
C SER A 8 -4.33 45.38 6.74
N LEU A 9 -4.70 44.53 5.80
CA LEU A 9 -5.49 43.33 6.06
C LEU A 9 -4.56 42.26 6.67
N THR A 10 -4.42 42.27 7.99
CA THR A 10 -3.79 41.16 8.71
C THR A 10 -4.75 39.98 8.60
N ALA A 11 -4.45 39.07 7.70
CA ALA A 11 -5.14 37.81 7.60
C ALA A 11 -4.89 37.03 8.92
N LEU A 12 -5.92 36.93 9.71
CA LEU A 12 -6.01 36.03 10.84
C LEU A 12 -6.04 34.61 10.26
N LEU A 13 -4.88 33.99 10.13
CA LEU A 13 -4.77 32.55 9.93
C LEU A 13 -5.28 31.90 11.21
N LEU A 14 -6.57 31.58 11.20
CA LEU A 14 -7.14 30.59 12.10
C LEU A 14 -6.39 29.29 11.87
N LEU A 15 -5.63 28.91 12.86
CA LEU A 15 -5.13 27.55 13.08
C LEU A 15 -6.32 26.59 13.18
N CYS A 16 -6.92 26.25 12.04
CA CYS A 16 -7.51 24.96 11.89
C CYS A 16 -6.31 24.01 11.86
N GLY A 17 -6.15 23.16 12.86
CA GLY A 17 -5.22 22.05 12.82
C GLY A 17 -5.54 21.20 11.60
N GLY A 18 -4.96 21.58 10.47
CA GLY A 18 -4.96 20.77 9.26
C GLY A 18 -4.10 19.57 9.61
N HIS A 19 -4.73 18.43 9.79
CA HIS A 19 -4.03 17.19 9.55
C HIS A 19 -3.48 17.32 8.13
N VAL A 20 -2.17 17.48 8.01
CA VAL A 20 -1.45 17.24 6.77
C VAL A 20 -1.91 15.84 6.34
N GLY A 21 -2.45 15.70 5.15
CA GLY A 21 -3.01 14.45 4.66
C GLY A 21 -1.95 13.36 4.85
N SER A 22 -2.15 12.52 5.86
CA SER A 22 -1.28 11.39 6.13
C SER A 22 -1.32 10.54 4.87
N LEU A 23 -0.16 10.32 4.23
CA LEU A 23 0.03 9.27 3.24
C LEU A 23 -0.59 8.00 3.80
N ALA A 24 -1.57 7.47 3.12
CA ALA A 24 -2.43 6.46 3.69
C ALA A 24 -2.26 5.16 2.91
N CYS A 25 -1.24 4.41 3.25
CA CYS A 25 -0.78 3.19 2.58
C CYS A 25 -1.36 1.91 3.20
N THR A 26 -1.31 0.78 2.49
CA THR A 26 -1.73 -0.53 3.01
C THR A 26 -0.74 -1.60 2.56
N ASN A 27 -0.29 -2.44 3.50
CA ASN A 27 0.62 -3.56 3.23
C ASN A 27 0.06 -4.88 3.74
N PHE A 28 0.25 -5.95 2.94
CA PHE A 28 0.01 -7.34 3.36
C PHE A 28 1.28 -8.16 3.23
N ILE A 29 1.51 -9.06 4.17
CA ILE A 29 2.62 -10.00 4.19
C ILE A 29 2.06 -11.42 4.27
N VAL A 30 2.58 -12.31 3.41
CA VAL A 30 2.26 -13.75 3.45
C VAL A 30 3.57 -14.52 3.56
N GLY A 31 3.71 -15.28 4.64
CA GLY A 31 4.86 -16.17 4.84
C GLY A 31 4.89 -17.33 3.84
N LYS A 32 6.07 -17.86 3.55
CA LYS A 32 6.27 -18.87 2.50
C LYS A 32 5.48 -20.18 2.69
N LYS A 33 5.06 -20.50 3.91
CA LYS A 33 4.22 -21.67 4.21
C LYS A 33 2.74 -21.33 4.30
N ALA A 34 2.39 -20.05 4.28
CA ALA A 34 1.03 -19.53 4.19
C ALA A 34 0.59 -19.31 2.74
N SER A 35 1.51 -19.34 1.77
CA SER A 35 1.23 -19.20 0.33
C SER A 35 1.09 -20.57 -0.36
N ALA A 36 0.27 -20.62 -1.41
CA ALA A 36 -0.05 -21.85 -2.14
C ALA A 36 1.12 -22.40 -2.98
N ASP A 37 2.05 -21.53 -3.39
CA ASP A 37 3.21 -21.87 -4.24
C ASP A 37 4.55 -21.82 -3.50
N GLY A 38 4.53 -21.61 -2.18
CA GLY A 38 5.73 -21.52 -1.36
C GLY A 38 6.50 -20.20 -1.52
N SER A 39 5.91 -19.18 -2.15
CA SER A 39 6.49 -17.83 -2.22
C SER A 39 6.32 -17.06 -0.91
N VAL A 40 7.23 -16.15 -0.61
CA VAL A 40 6.94 -15.03 0.28
C VAL A 40 6.26 -13.96 -0.57
N ILE A 41 5.12 -13.42 -0.09
CA ILE A 41 4.40 -12.38 -0.80
C ILE A 41 4.32 -11.13 0.08
N CYS A 42 4.58 -9.97 -0.53
CA CYS A 42 4.40 -8.68 0.10
C CYS A 42 3.64 -7.76 -0.86
N SER A 43 2.58 -7.11 -0.40
CA SER A 43 1.86 -6.12 -1.21
C SER A 43 1.95 -4.73 -0.59
N TYR A 44 1.67 -3.73 -1.39
CA TYR A 44 1.67 -2.33 -0.98
C TYR A 44 0.71 -1.52 -1.86
N SER A 45 0.02 -0.56 -1.28
CA SER A 45 -0.61 0.57 -1.99
C SER A 45 -0.09 1.88 -1.44
N ALA A 46 0.28 2.81 -2.31
CA ALA A 46 0.62 4.18 -1.98
C ALA A 46 -0.61 5.06 -2.22
N ASP A 47 -1.18 5.59 -1.15
CA ASP A 47 -2.44 6.29 -1.21
C ASP A 47 -2.25 7.75 -0.76
N ASP A 48 -2.30 8.68 -1.73
CA ASP A 48 -2.35 10.12 -1.49
C ASP A 48 -3.10 10.82 -2.61
N TYR A 49 -3.93 11.80 -2.24
CA TYR A 49 -4.75 12.52 -3.22
C TYR A 49 -3.91 13.40 -4.14
N GLY A 50 -4.08 13.20 -5.46
CA GLY A 50 -3.39 13.98 -6.48
C GLY A 50 -1.96 13.54 -6.75
N MET A 51 -1.48 12.46 -6.14
CA MET A 51 -0.16 11.91 -6.40
C MET A 51 -0.09 11.30 -7.81
N PHE A 52 0.93 11.68 -8.57
CA PHE A 52 1.36 11.00 -9.78
C PHE A 52 2.47 10.02 -9.45
N GLN A 53 2.46 8.84 -10.06
CA GLN A 53 3.53 7.89 -9.83
C GLN A 53 3.86 7.04 -11.06
N PHE A 54 5.11 6.60 -11.12
CA PHE A 54 5.69 5.78 -12.17
C PHE A 54 6.55 4.65 -11.59
N LEU A 55 6.87 3.65 -12.40
CA LEU A 55 7.71 2.53 -11.99
C LEU A 55 9.19 2.94 -12.03
N CYS A 56 9.75 3.23 -10.86
CA CYS A 56 11.15 3.61 -10.72
C CYS A 56 12.09 2.49 -11.18
N HIS A 57 13.22 2.86 -11.80
CA HIS A 57 14.29 1.95 -12.14
C HIS A 57 15.65 2.53 -11.75
N TYR A 58 16.37 1.81 -10.93
CA TYR A 58 17.75 2.11 -10.54
C TYR A 58 18.65 0.97 -11.03
N PRO A 59 19.41 1.15 -12.12
CA PRO A 59 20.30 0.12 -12.65
C PRO A 59 21.41 -0.24 -11.65
N ALA A 60 21.83 -1.50 -11.66
CA ALA A 60 23.03 -1.92 -10.94
C ALA A 60 24.26 -1.11 -11.41
N ALA A 61 25.10 -0.70 -10.48
CA ALA A 61 26.28 0.11 -10.78
C ALA A 61 27.46 -0.21 -9.86
N LYS A 62 28.69 0.13 -10.33
CA LYS A 62 29.89 0.16 -9.51
C LYS A 62 30.34 1.60 -9.35
N HIS A 63 30.67 1.97 -8.14
CA HIS A 63 31.03 3.33 -7.76
C HIS A 63 32.49 3.37 -7.28
N PRO A 64 33.29 4.38 -7.63
CA PRO A 64 34.61 4.59 -7.05
C PRO A 64 34.54 4.72 -5.53
N LYS A 65 35.55 4.23 -4.84
CA LYS A 65 35.66 4.40 -3.38
C LYS A 65 35.62 5.88 -3.00
N GLY A 66 34.78 6.22 -2.02
CA GLY A 66 34.60 7.59 -1.55
C GLY A 66 33.57 8.41 -2.34
N THR A 67 32.86 7.78 -3.28
CA THR A 67 31.71 8.43 -3.94
C THR A 67 30.66 8.83 -2.90
N MET A 68 30.10 10.03 -3.04
CA MET A 68 29.00 10.52 -2.22
C MET A 68 27.69 10.46 -3.01
N ARG A 69 26.63 10.03 -2.34
CA ARG A 69 25.27 10.01 -2.87
C ARG A 69 24.49 11.18 -2.32
N ARG A 70 23.91 11.99 -3.18
CA ARG A 70 22.93 13.01 -2.79
C ARG A 70 21.63 12.35 -2.35
N VAL A 71 21.10 12.79 -1.23
CA VAL A 71 19.77 12.41 -0.73
C VAL A 71 18.79 13.52 -1.08
N ILE A 72 17.76 13.14 -1.81
CA ILE A 72 16.66 14.01 -2.22
C ILE A 72 15.40 13.45 -1.55
N ASP A 73 14.73 14.28 -0.80
CA ASP A 73 13.50 13.93 -0.11
C ASP A 73 12.44 13.44 -1.09
N TRP A 74 11.85 12.30 -0.77
CA TRP A 74 10.94 11.59 -1.67
C TRP A 74 9.67 12.40 -1.99
N ASP A 75 9.09 13.04 -0.99
CA ASP A 75 7.80 13.74 -1.15
C ASP A 75 7.98 15.16 -1.71
N THR A 76 9.02 15.85 -1.28
CA THR A 76 9.17 17.28 -1.57
C THR A 76 10.21 17.59 -2.65
N ASN A 77 11.00 16.61 -3.09
CA ASN A 77 12.18 16.76 -3.95
C ASN A 77 13.25 17.70 -3.37
N ALA A 78 13.20 18.00 -2.07
CA ALA A 78 14.18 18.85 -1.41
C ALA A 78 15.52 18.13 -1.24
N TYR A 79 16.63 18.83 -1.47
CA TYR A 79 17.95 18.31 -1.14
C TYR A 79 18.14 18.25 0.38
N ARG A 80 18.42 17.07 0.91
CA ARG A 80 18.61 16.81 2.34
C ARG A 80 20.07 16.75 2.78
N GLY A 81 20.98 16.31 1.91
CA GLY A 81 22.39 16.12 2.23
C GLY A 81 23.07 15.06 1.39
N GLU A 82 24.21 14.59 1.84
CA GLU A 82 24.98 13.53 1.18
C GLU A 82 25.35 12.43 2.17
N ILE A 83 25.35 11.19 1.68
CA ILE A 83 25.83 10.00 2.40
C ILE A 83 26.92 9.30 1.59
N ALA A 84 27.73 8.48 2.24
CA ALA A 84 28.68 7.63 1.53
C ALA A 84 27.93 6.64 0.63
N GLU A 85 28.32 6.55 -0.67
CA GLU A 85 27.78 5.56 -1.57
C GLU A 85 28.46 4.21 -1.39
N ALA A 86 27.72 3.11 -1.61
CA ALA A 86 28.29 1.77 -1.66
C ALA A 86 29.15 1.60 -2.92
N GLU A 87 30.24 0.82 -2.84
CA GLU A 87 31.10 0.55 -4.02
C GLU A 87 30.37 -0.27 -5.10
N GLU A 88 29.30 -0.98 -4.74
CA GLU A 88 28.43 -1.71 -5.64
C GLU A 88 26.95 -1.50 -5.22
N THR A 89 26.10 -1.18 -6.19
CA THR A 89 24.65 -1.07 -5.99
C THR A 89 23.91 -2.03 -6.91
N TYR A 90 22.78 -2.58 -6.44
CA TYR A 90 22.00 -3.58 -7.16
C TYR A 90 20.90 -2.96 -8.00
N ASN A 91 20.45 -3.69 -9.02
CA ASN A 91 19.32 -3.30 -9.86
C ASN A 91 18.01 -3.32 -9.05
N VAL A 92 17.25 -2.24 -9.13
CA VAL A 92 15.96 -2.07 -8.44
C VAL A 92 14.88 -1.65 -9.43
N ILE A 93 13.74 -2.32 -9.38
CA ILE A 93 12.53 -2.01 -10.15
C ILE A 93 11.40 -1.77 -9.17
N GLY A 94 10.87 -0.54 -9.13
CA GLY A 94 9.89 -0.18 -8.09
C GLY A 94 10.45 -0.52 -6.70
N ASN A 95 9.69 -1.25 -5.91
CA ASN A 95 10.06 -1.61 -4.54
C ASN A 95 10.69 -3.01 -4.40
N ILE A 96 11.25 -3.57 -5.48
CA ILE A 96 11.94 -4.87 -5.46
C ILE A 96 13.30 -4.78 -6.15
N ASN A 97 14.28 -5.54 -5.66
CA ASN A 97 15.58 -5.63 -6.32
C ASN A 97 15.82 -6.99 -7.00
N GLU A 98 16.90 -7.07 -7.76
CA GLU A 98 17.31 -8.28 -8.50
C GLU A 98 17.62 -9.50 -7.61
N TRP A 99 17.75 -9.33 -6.29
CA TRP A 99 17.97 -10.39 -5.31
C TRP A 99 16.68 -10.92 -4.69
N GLN A 100 15.50 -10.52 -5.22
CA GLN A 100 14.19 -10.88 -4.69
C GLN A 100 13.97 -10.30 -3.27
N LEU A 101 14.50 -9.12 -3.00
CA LEU A 101 14.24 -8.35 -1.80
C LEU A 101 13.24 -7.24 -2.12
N THR A 102 12.16 -7.14 -1.36
CA THR A 102 11.14 -6.10 -1.47
C THR A 102 10.98 -5.34 -0.16
N ILE A 103 10.69 -4.05 -0.25
CA ILE A 103 10.37 -3.20 0.90
C ILE A 103 9.13 -2.38 0.57
N GLY A 104 8.08 -2.52 1.37
CA GLY A 104 6.90 -1.67 1.39
C GLY A 104 6.82 -0.92 2.72
N GLU A 105 5.93 0.08 2.81
CA GLU A 105 5.81 0.89 4.02
C GLU A 105 4.38 1.36 4.31
N THR A 106 4.15 1.87 5.51
CA THR A 106 2.99 2.71 5.86
C THR A 106 3.37 3.69 6.95
N THR A 107 3.19 4.97 6.69
CA THR A 107 3.38 6.03 7.70
C THR A 107 2.29 5.95 8.77
N PHE A 108 2.68 5.87 10.04
CA PHE A 108 1.74 5.85 11.17
C PHE A 108 1.74 7.16 11.98
N GLY A 109 2.47 8.17 11.55
CA GLY A 109 2.61 9.44 12.28
C GLY A 109 3.36 9.25 13.59
N GLY A 110 2.61 9.08 14.68
CA GLY A 110 3.16 8.95 16.03
C GLY A 110 3.34 10.30 16.70
N ARG A 111 4.36 10.44 17.54
CA ARG A 111 4.61 11.68 18.30
C ARG A 111 5.35 12.70 17.44
N GLU A 112 4.76 13.84 17.18
CA GLU A 112 5.34 14.92 16.34
C GLU A 112 6.73 15.37 16.82
N GLU A 113 6.96 15.41 18.14
CA GLU A 113 8.24 15.79 18.74
C GLU A 113 9.38 14.81 18.44
N MET A 114 9.08 13.65 17.88
CA MET A 114 10.07 12.63 17.50
C MET A 114 10.61 12.81 16.08
N VAL A 115 10.01 13.64 15.25
CA VAL A 115 10.52 13.93 13.90
C VAL A 115 11.90 14.61 14.00
N ASP A 116 12.95 13.97 13.48
CA ASP A 116 14.30 14.55 13.45
C ASP A 116 14.44 15.51 12.25
N THR A 117 14.04 16.76 12.44
CA THR A 117 14.16 17.81 11.41
C THR A 117 15.59 18.06 10.94
N THR A 118 16.59 17.50 11.62
CA THR A 118 18.02 17.58 11.29
C THR A 118 18.54 16.33 10.62
N GLY A 119 17.72 15.28 10.54
CA GLY A 119 18.00 14.06 9.79
C GLY A 119 18.00 14.31 8.29
N ILE A 120 18.70 13.46 7.56
CA ILE A 120 18.77 13.59 6.10
C ILE A 120 18.18 12.38 5.36
N ILE A 121 17.80 11.33 6.07
CA ILE A 121 17.20 10.13 5.49
C ILE A 121 15.68 10.17 5.71
N ASP A 122 14.92 10.35 4.65
CA ASP A 122 13.47 10.15 4.62
C ASP A 122 13.10 8.69 4.35
N TYR A 123 11.82 8.32 4.53
CA TYR A 123 11.35 6.94 4.39
C TYR A 123 11.55 6.37 2.96
N GLY A 124 11.27 7.15 1.92
CA GLY A 124 11.41 6.74 0.53
C GLY A 124 12.87 6.56 0.13
N SER A 125 13.75 7.52 0.46
CA SER A 125 15.19 7.38 0.27
C SER A 125 15.73 6.15 1.00
N LEU A 126 15.26 5.88 2.23
CA LEU A 126 15.68 4.71 3.01
C LEU A 126 15.36 3.40 2.30
N ILE A 127 14.15 3.27 1.73
CA ILE A 127 13.72 2.10 0.96
C ILE A 127 14.67 1.85 -0.21
N TYR A 128 14.85 2.85 -1.09
CA TYR A 128 15.65 2.65 -2.30
C TYR A 128 17.14 2.47 -2.03
N ILE A 129 17.69 3.13 -1.01
CA ILE A 129 19.07 2.93 -0.61
C ILE A 129 19.28 1.52 -0.04
N ALA A 130 18.34 1.03 0.78
CA ALA A 130 18.40 -0.33 1.33
C ALA A 130 18.28 -1.39 0.23
N LEU A 131 17.36 -1.24 -0.72
CA LEU A 131 17.20 -2.14 -1.86
C LEU A 131 18.46 -2.19 -2.75
N GLN A 132 19.11 -1.05 -2.97
CA GLN A 132 20.34 -0.98 -3.76
C GLN A 132 21.57 -1.57 -3.04
N ARG A 133 21.53 -1.75 -1.72
CA ARG A 133 22.69 -2.18 -0.91
C ARG A 133 22.54 -3.54 -0.24
N SER A 134 21.41 -4.21 -0.39
CA SER A 134 21.11 -5.44 0.35
C SER A 134 20.64 -6.56 -0.58
N LYS A 135 20.99 -7.80 -0.23
CA LYS A 135 20.55 -9.02 -0.94
C LYS A 135 19.46 -9.78 -0.20
N THR A 136 19.36 -9.55 1.11
CA THR A 136 18.42 -10.27 1.97
C THR A 136 17.69 -9.30 2.90
N ALA A 137 16.56 -9.73 3.43
CA ALA A 137 15.79 -8.94 4.40
C ALA A 137 16.62 -8.57 5.64
N ARG A 138 17.48 -9.48 6.12
CA ARG A 138 18.35 -9.19 7.26
C ARG A 138 19.43 -8.16 6.95
N GLU A 139 20.03 -8.23 5.77
CA GLU A 139 20.98 -7.18 5.32
C GLU A 139 20.28 -5.84 5.20
N ALA A 140 19.03 -5.81 4.66
CA ALA A 140 18.24 -4.59 4.57
C ALA A 140 17.96 -3.99 5.96
N LEU A 141 17.53 -4.78 6.93
CA LEU A 141 17.35 -4.32 8.32
C LEU A 141 18.64 -3.70 8.88
N GLN A 142 19.81 -4.32 8.63
CA GLN A 142 21.09 -3.79 9.08
C GLN A 142 21.44 -2.47 8.39
N VAL A 143 21.24 -2.38 7.08
CA VAL A 143 21.49 -1.16 6.30
C VAL A 143 20.56 -0.03 6.75
N MET A 144 19.25 -0.29 6.83
CA MET A 144 18.25 0.70 7.21
C MET A 144 18.55 1.29 8.60
N THR A 145 18.71 0.43 9.61
CA THR A 145 18.94 0.89 10.99
C THR A 145 20.28 1.59 11.16
N SER A 146 21.33 1.15 10.44
CA SER A 146 22.64 1.81 10.49
C SER A 146 22.63 3.19 9.83
N LEU A 147 21.93 3.34 8.71
CA LEU A 147 21.82 4.62 8.00
C LEU A 147 21.10 5.67 8.85
N VAL A 148 19.95 5.32 9.45
CA VAL A 148 19.19 6.28 10.26
C VAL A 148 19.90 6.61 11.56
N GLU A 149 20.64 5.67 12.15
CA GLU A 149 21.46 5.96 13.32
C GLU A 149 22.64 6.90 12.98
N GLN A 150 23.24 6.74 11.81
CA GLN A 150 24.37 7.58 11.39
C GLN A 150 23.92 8.96 10.91
N TYR A 151 22.88 9.03 10.09
CA TYR A 151 22.47 10.22 9.35
C TYR A 151 21.19 10.87 9.83
N GLY A 152 20.41 10.21 10.74
CA GLY A 152 19.11 10.65 11.25
C GLY A 152 17.97 10.36 10.30
N TYR A 153 16.81 10.13 10.88
CA TYR A 153 15.56 9.81 10.18
C TYR A 153 14.61 11.01 10.28
N CYS A 154 14.26 11.62 9.14
CA CYS A 154 13.55 12.90 9.10
C CYS A 154 12.06 12.79 8.75
N SER A 155 11.55 11.58 8.53
CA SER A 155 10.11 11.37 8.34
C SER A 155 9.38 11.11 9.67
N GLU A 156 8.07 11.04 9.62
CA GLU A 156 7.22 10.60 10.72
C GLU A 156 7.45 9.11 11.06
N GLY A 157 6.67 8.57 11.98
CA GLY A 157 6.76 7.15 12.34
C GLY A 157 6.36 6.25 11.18
N GLU A 158 7.14 5.17 10.96
CA GLU A 158 7.01 4.31 9.80
C GLU A 158 7.00 2.83 10.15
N THR A 159 6.10 2.07 9.52
CA THR A 159 6.14 0.61 9.51
C THR A 159 6.62 0.13 8.14
N PHE A 160 7.71 -0.61 8.10
CA PHE A 160 8.24 -1.23 6.89
C PHE A 160 7.96 -2.73 6.86
N SER A 161 7.45 -3.22 5.73
CA SER A 161 7.50 -4.64 5.35
C SER A 161 8.82 -4.89 4.64
N VAL A 162 9.73 -5.65 5.24
CA VAL A 162 11.03 -6.00 4.66
C VAL A 162 11.05 -7.50 4.40
N ALA A 163 10.98 -7.92 3.14
CA ALA A 163 10.81 -9.32 2.79
C ALA A 163 11.72 -9.76 1.64
N ASP A 164 12.23 -10.98 1.74
CA ASP A 164 12.93 -11.66 0.65
C ASP A 164 12.27 -13.02 0.34
N LYS A 165 12.88 -13.80 -0.54
CA LYS A 165 12.37 -15.13 -0.95
C LYS A 165 12.30 -16.17 0.18
N ASP A 166 12.87 -15.88 1.35
CA ASP A 166 12.99 -16.83 2.46
C ASP A 166 12.23 -16.41 3.72
N GLU A 167 12.09 -15.10 3.97
CA GLU A 167 11.45 -14.58 5.18
C GLU A 167 10.91 -13.16 5.00
N ALA A 168 10.02 -12.76 5.92
CA ALA A 168 9.49 -11.41 6.01
C ALA A 168 9.59 -10.84 7.41
N TRP A 169 9.77 -9.54 7.52
CA TRP A 169 9.90 -8.77 8.74
C TRP A 169 9.00 -7.56 8.71
N MET A 170 8.49 -7.19 9.87
CA MET A 170 7.85 -5.89 10.12
C MET A 170 8.81 -5.08 10.99
N LEU A 171 9.24 -3.92 10.48
CA LEU A 171 10.12 -2.97 11.17
C LEU A 171 9.34 -1.69 11.43
N GLU A 172 9.20 -1.31 12.69
CA GLU A 172 8.64 -0.01 13.08
C GLU A 172 9.74 0.92 13.58
N MET A 173 9.72 2.18 13.14
CA MET A 173 10.81 3.13 13.35
C MET A 173 10.28 4.55 13.54
N MET A 174 10.95 5.30 14.42
CA MET A 174 10.77 6.76 14.59
C MET A 174 12.12 7.43 14.87
N GLY A 175 12.25 8.70 14.51
CA GLY A 175 13.36 9.54 14.97
C GLY A 175 13.30 9.76 16.50
N CYS A 176 14.36 10.36 17.06
CA CYS A 176 14.38 10.80 18.47
C CYS A 176 14.35 12.34 18.59
N GLY A 177 13.74 13.02 17.60
CA GLY A 177 13.70 14.48 17.55
C GLY A 177 15.07 15.10 17.17
N PRO A 178 15.16 16.43 17.14
CA PRO A 178 16.37 17.15 16.75
C PRO A 178 17.46 17.17 17.84
N ASP A 179 17.18 16.68 19.04
CA ASP A 179 18.19 16.60 20.12
C ASP A 179 19.24 15.53 19.81
N ARG A 180 20.46 15.98 19.58
CA ARG A 180 21.60 15.14 19.18
C ARG A 180 22.51 14.74 20.34
N THR A 181 22.02 14.68 21.55
CA THR A 181 22.83 14.16 22.66
C THR A 181 23.14 12.68 22.42
N LYS A 182 24.42 12.29 22.53
CA LYS A 182 24.87 10.92 22.32
C LYS A 182 24.16 9.88 23.20
N GLU A 183 23.53 10.33 24.29
CA GLU A 183 22.81 9.47 25.23
C GLU A 183 21.40 9.09 24.75
N ALA A 184 20.82 9.81 23.78
CA ALA A 184 19.46 9.56 23.30
C ALA A 184 19.40 8.53 22.18
N GLY A 185 20.49 8.35 21.39
CA GLY A 185 20.44 7.73 20.07
C GLY A 185 19.73 8.64 19.06
N ARG A 186 19.67 8.26 17.79
CA ARG A 186 19.00 9.06 16.75
C ARG A 186 17.63 8.51 16.36
N THR A 187 17.41 7.23 16.60
CA THR A 187 16.17 6.53 16.25
C THR A 187 15.80 5.51 17.32
N VAL A 188 14.52 5.25 17.43
CA VAL A 188 13.97 4.09 18.15
C VAL A 188 13.27 3.19 17.15
N TRP A 189 13.56 1.91 17.20
CA TRP A 189 12.98 0.94 16.27
C TRP A 189 12.85 -0.44 16.89
N VAL A 190 11.92 -1.22 16.36
CA VAL A 190 11.73 -2.63 16.68
C VAL A 190 11.40 -3.39 15.39
N ALA A 191 12.01 -4.55 15.19
CA ALA A 191 11.77 -5.42 14.06
C ALA A 191 11.34 -6.81 14.54
N VAL A 192 10.25 -7.33 13.99
CA VAL A 192 9.71 -8.65 14.30
C VAL A 192 9.63 -9.47 13.01
N ARG A 193 10.20 -10.68 13.03
CA ARG A 193 10.07 -11.63 11.93
C ARG A 193 8.66 -12.22 11.93
N ILE A 194 7.99 -12.18 10.79
CA ILE A 194 6.69 -12.84 10.62
C ILE A 194 6.92 -14.36 10.46
N PRO A 195 6.19 -15.22 11.18
CA PRO A 195 6.30 -16.66 11.02
C PRO A 195 6.00 -17.12 9.58
N ASP A 196 6.67 -18.18 9.14
CA ASP A 196 6.53 -18.68 7.76
C ASP A 196 5.10 -19.09 7.40
N ASP A 197 4.33 -19.56 8.36
CA ASP A 197 2.95 -20.05 8.23
C ASP A 197 1.89 -18.99 8.54
N ALA A 198 2.32 -17.73 8.75
CA ALA A 198 1.45 -16.63 9.13
C ALA A 198 1.21 -15.64 7.98
N ILE A 199 0.13 -14.86 8.12
CA ILE A 199 -0.12 -13.63 7.39
C ILE A 199 -0.12 -12.46 8.36
N ALA A 200 0.37 -11.29 7.90
CA ALA A 200 0.40 -10.05 8.65
C ALA A 200 0.00 -8.87 7.76
N ALA A 201 -0.38 -7.77 8.37
CA ALA A 201 -0.74 -6.54 7.68
C ALA A 201 -0.42 -5.32 8.53
N HIS A 202 -0.21 -4.17 7.88
CA HIS A 202 -0.18 -2.86 8.51
C HIS A 202 -0.74 -1.80 7.58
N ALA A 203 -1.30 -0.75 8.16
CA ALA A 203 -2.04 0.25 7.42
C ALA A 203 -2.11 1.58 8.21
N ASN A 204 -1.01 2.32 8.26
CA ASN A 204 -0.87 3.64 8.90
C ASN A 204 -1.14 3.66 10.42
N GLN A 205 -0.90 2.56 11.09
CA GLN A 205 -0.91 2.48 12.55
C GLN A 205 0.21 1.54 13.00
N SER A 206 1.00 1.98 14.00
CA SER A 206 1.99 1.13 14.67
C SER A 206 1.27 -0.07 15.32
N ARG A 207 1.74 -1.28 15.05
CA ARG A 207 1.08 -2.53 15.47
C ARG A 207 1.90 -3.37 16.44
N ILE A 208 3.20 -3.09 16.57
CA ILE A 208 4.06 -3.85 17.49
C ILE A 208 3.76 -3.36 18.92
N THR A 209 3.15 -4.23 19.71
CA THR A 209 2.81 -3.98 21.10
C THR A 209 3.96 -4.40 22.03
N LYS A 210 3.72 -5.29 23.01
CA LYS A 210 4.76 -5.83 23.88
C LYS A 210 5.66 -6.79 23.10
N PHE A 211 6.97 -6.65 23.23
CA PHE A 211 7.96 -7.47 22.51
C PHE A 211 9.12 -7.96 23.39
N LEU A 212 9.21 -7.51 24.64
CA LEU A 212 10.23 -7.92 25.60
C LEU A 212 9.69 -8.86 26.69
N ASP A 213 8.47 -9.34 26.55
CA ASP A 213 7.75 -10.20 27.52
C ASP A 213 8.08 -11.70 27.37
N GLY A 214 9.01 -12.05 26.51
CA GLY A 214 9.45 -13.43 26.28
C GLY A 214 8.69 -14.18 25.19
N ARG A 215 7.73 -13.54 24.51
CA ARG A 215 7.02 -14.13 23.36
C ARG A 215 7.90 -14.23 22.11
N TYR A 216 9.02 -13.52 22.07
CA TYR A 216 9.95 -13.47 20.96
C TYR A 216 11.34 -13.91 21.37
N VAL A 217 12.12 -14.40 20.40
CA VAL A 217 13.55 -14.67 20.56
C VAL A 217 14.31 -13.41 20.22
N GLN A 218 14.76 -12.67 21.23
CA GLN A 218 15.55 -11.48 21.02
C GLN A 218 16.93 -11.83 20.50
N VAL A 219 17.34 -11.18 19.40
CA VAL A 219 18.70 -11.26 18.84
C VAL A 219 19.30 -9.86 18.75
N LYS A 220 20.62 -9.77 18.79
CA LYS A 220 21.32 -8.48 18.60
C LYS A 220 21.63 -8.27 17.13
N MET A 221 21.66 -7.02 16.67
CA MET A 221 21.98 -6.68 15.28
C MET A 221 23.27 -7.33 14.79
N LYS A 222 24.33 -7.32 15.58
CA LYS A 222 25.63 -7.94 15.25
C LYS A 222 25.55 -9.47 15.00
N ASP A 223 24.53 -10.13 15.52
CA ASP A 223 24.31 -11.58 15.43
C ASP A 223 23.30 -11.94 14.32
N LEU A 224 22.60 -10.95 13.74
CA LEU A 224 21.51 -11.14 12.80
C LEU A 224 21.92 -11.92 11.53
N LEU A 225 23.11 -11.63 11.02
CA LEU A 225 23.67 -12.29 9.84
C LEU A 225 24.48 -13.56 10.18
N ASN A 226 24.56 -13.96 11.46
CA ASN A 226 25.28 -15.14 11.88
C ASN A 226 24.35 -16.35 12.11
N PRO A 227 24.28 -17.32 11.17
CA PRO A 227 23.38 -18.46 11.29
C PRO A 227 23.59 -19.30 12.56
N LYS A 228 24.85 -19.41 13.04
CA LYS A 228 25.17 -20.17 14.26
C LYS A 228 24.64 -19.45 15.52
N ALA A 229 24.76 -18.11 15.57
CA ALA A 229 24.21 -17.32 16.67
C ALA A 229 22.67 -17.41 16.71
N ILE A 230 22.01 -17.25 15.56
CA ILE A 230 20.55 -17.42 15.42
C ILE A 230 20.10 -18.83 15.86
N ALA A 231 20.74 -19.88 15.35
CA ALA A 231 20.40 -21.25 15.74
C ALA A 231 20.61 -21.52 17.25
N LYS A 232 21.63 -20.89 17.85
CA LYS A 232 21.86 -20.96 19.32
C LYS A 232 20.74 -20.24 20.08
N ALA A 233 20.33 -19.05 19.65
CA ALA A 233 19.26 -18.27 20.27
C ALA A 233 17.92 -19.05 20.22
N LEU A 234 17.56 -19.57 19.05
CA LEU A 234 16.36 -20.39 18.85
C LEU A 234 16.35 -21.66 19.73
N ARG A 235 17.48 -22.40 19.82
CA ARG A 235 17.58 -23.57 20.71
C ARG A 235 17.41 -23.21 22.18
N LYS A 236 18.01 -22.11 22.63
CA LYS A 236 17.86 -21.62 24.01
C LYS A 236 16.41 -21.28 24.33
N SER A 237 15.69 -20.71 23.37
CA SER A 237 14.28 -20.32 23.55
C SER A 237 13.32 -21.50 23.67
N GLN A 238 13.64 -22.66 23.06
CA GLN A 238 12.81 -23.88 23.18
C GLN A 238 12.68 -24.38 24.60
N THR A 239 13.61 -24.01 25.50
CA THR A 239 13.55 -24.32 26.93
C THR A 239 12.70 -23.33 27.72
N SER A 240 12.25 -22.24 27.10
CA SER A 240 11.38 -21.24 27.72
C SER A 240 9.95 -21.79 27.91
N LYS A 241 9.32 -21.45 29.03
CA LYS A 241 7.92 -21.79 29.31
C LYS A 241 6.95 -21.19 28.27
N LEU A 242 7.31 -20.03 27.68
CA LEU A 242 6.47 -19.29 26.73
C LEU A 242 6.60 -19.77 25.29
N LYS A 243 7.56 -20.68 24.98
CA LYS A 243 7.84 -21.19 23.62
C LYS A 243 7.81 -20.07 22.56
N PRO A 244 8.81 -19.15 22.55
CA PRO A 244 8.84 -18.03 21.62
C PRO A 244 8.69 -18.51 20.18
N GLN A 245 7.83 -17.86 19.42
CA GLN A 245 7.44 -18.30 18.08
C GLN A 245 8.39 -17.82 17.00
N THR A 246 9.03 -16.63 17.16
CA THR A 246 9.81 -15.99 16.11
C THR A 246 10.91 -15.08 16.67
N LEU A 247 11.75 -14.55 15.78
CA LEU A 247 12.85 -13.65 16.10
C LEU A 247 12.35 -12.20 16.26
N MET A 248 13.05 -11.46 17.12
CA MET A 248 12.87 -10.01 17.29
C MET A 248 14.22 -9.35 17.56
N LEU A 249 14.36 -8.10 17.12
CA LEU A 249 15.46 -7.20 17.48
C LEU A 249 14.92 -5.77 17.62
N CYS A 250 15.65 -4.95 18.39
CA CYS A 250 15.27 -3.56 18.62
C CYS A 250 16.53 -2.71 18.88
N SER A 251 16.37 -1.40 18.76
CA SER A 251 17.41 -0.45 19.16
C SER A 251 17.67 -0.52 20.67
N ASP A 252 18.92 -0.30 21.07
CA ASP A 252 19.32 -0.39 22.47
C ASP A 252 18.60 0.67 23.36
N ASN A 253 18.17 1.78 22.77
CA ASN A 253 17.52 2.90 23.45
C ASN A 253 15.99 2.83 23.43
N VAL A 254 15.34 1.84 22.82
CA VAL A 254 13.89 1.81 22.59
C VAL A 254 13.04 1.94 23.86
N VAL A 255 13.49 1.41 24.99
CA VAL A 255 12.78 1.54 26.26
C VAL A 255 13.29 2.75 27.07
N SER A 256 14.62 2.93 27.12
CA SER A 256 15.22 4.01 27.91
C SER A 256 14.84 5.40 27.38
N TYR A 257 14.68 5.56 26.07
CA TYR A 257 14.21 6.82 25.49
C TYR A 257 12.77 7.14 25.94
N ALA A 258 11.84 6.18 25.87
CA ALA A 258 10.47 6.38 26.35
C ALA A 258 10.41 6.74 27.86
N ARG A 259 11.28 6.12 28.68
CA ARG A 259 11.40 6.48 30.11
C ARG A 259 11.95 7.90 30.29
N LYS A 260 13.00 8.28 29.56
CA LYS A 260 13.56 9.64 29.58
C LYS A 260 12.52 10.70 29.28
N MET A 261 11.63 10.40 28.34
CA MET A 261 10.56 11.30 27.91
C MET A 261 9.31 11.25 28.80
N GLY A 262 9.27 10.37 29.81
CA GLY A 262 8.11 10.21 30.69
C GLY A 262 6.89 9.51 30.04
N TRP A 263 7.11 8.78 28.95
CA TRP A 263 6.03 8.08 28.22
C TRP A 263 5.84 6.63 28.68
N PHE A 264 6.79 6.11 29.45
CA PHE A 264 6.71 4.77 29.99
C PHE A 264 7.39 4.70 31.37
N GLU A 265 6.70 4.04 32.30
CA GLU A 265 7.22 3.63 33.61
C GLU A 265 6.91 2.15 33.82
N GLY A 266 7.78 1.44 34.50
CA GLY A 266 7.59 0.01 34.80
C GLY A 266 8.69 -0.90 34.29
N ASN A 267 8.41 -2.22 34.23
CA ASN A 267 9.37 -3.23 33.79
C ASN A 267 9.46 -3.29 32.26
N ASP A 268 10.62 -3.59 31.70
CA ASP A 268 10.83 -3.72 30.25
C ASP A 268 9.85 -4.73 29.61
N ALA A 269 9.49 -5.81 30.32
CA ALA A 269 8.52 -6.79 29.85
C ALA A 269 7.11 -6.23 29.62
N ASP A 270 6.79 -5.10 30.24
CA ASP A 270 5.50 -4.42 30.08
C ASP A 270 5.52 -3.33 29.02
N PHE A 271 6.70 -3.02 28.47
CA PHE A 271 6.85 -2.00 27.45
C PHE A 271 6.12 -2.40 26.15
N SER A 272 5.29 -1.48 25.64
CA SER A 272 4.59 -1.59 24.36
C SER A 272 5.04 -0.47 23.44
N TYR A 273 5.55 -0.81 22.25
CA TYR A 273 6.06 0.16 21.28
C TYR A 273 4.96 1.13 20.83
N ASN A 274 3.84 0.60 20.34
CA ASN A 274 2.73 1.44 19.89
C ASN A 274 2.16 2.32 21.01
N ALA A 275 1.99 1.78 22.21
CA ALA A 275 1.45 2.55 23.35
C ALA A 275 2.36 3.72 23.76
N ALA A 276 3.68 3.54 23.65
CA ALA A 276 4.65 4.57 24.00
C ALA A 276 4.81 5.63 22.90
N TYR A 277 4.85 5.22 21.64
CA TYR A 277 5.28 6.06 20.53
C TYR A 277 4.16 6.47 19.56
N ALA A 278 3.14 5.64 19.38
CA ALA A 278 2.07 5.86 18.38
C ALA A 278 0.75 5.22 18.85
N LYS A 279 0.25 5.66 20.00
CA LYS A 279 -0.96 5.07 20.61
C LYS A 279 -2.16 5.21 19.67
N PRO A 280 -2.87 4.11 19.34
CA PRO A 280 -4.04 4.16 18.49
C PRO A 280 -5.15 5.03 19.11
N ASP A 281 -5.59 6.04 18.36
CA ASP A 281 -6.80 6.80 18.60
C ASP A 281 -7.98 6.25 17.79
N PHE A 282 -9.08 7.00 17.67
CA PHE A 282 -10.21 6.64 16.81
C PHE A 282 -9.78 6.51 15.35
N SER A 283 -9.01 7.45 14.82
CA SER A 283 -8.54 7.47 13.45
C SER A 283 -7.63 6.27 13.14
N GLY A 284 -6.66 5.99 14.02
CA GLY A 284 -5.78 4.83 13.92
C GLY A 284 -6.53 3.50 13.95
N ARG A 285 -7.63 3.40 14.69
CA ARG A 285 -8.47 2.19 14.70
C ARG A 285 -9.38 2.13 13.46
N ARG A 286 -10.19 3.18 13.22
CA ARG A 286 -11.24 3.14 12.21
C ARG A 286 -10.71 3.23 10.78
N TYR A 287 -9.77 4.13 10.50
CA TYR A 287 -9.24 4.28 9.15
C TYR A 287 -8.07 3.35 8.86
N CYS A 288 -7.35 2.89 9.89
CA CYS A 288 -6.14 2.11 9.72
C CYS A 288 -6.34 0.63 10.09
N GLU A 289 -6.61 0.33 11.36
CA GLU A 289 -6.76 -1.05 11.83
C GLU A 289 -7.99 -1.77 11.23
N ALA A 290 -9.04 -1.08 10.80
CA ALA A 290 -10.16 -1.70 10.09
C ALA A 290 -9.72 -2.34 8.76
N ARG A 291 -8.72 -1.80 8.06
CA ARG A 291 -8.13 -2.41 6.85
C ARG A 291 -7.38 -3.69 7.17
N VAL A 292 -6.64 -3.71 8.26
CA VAL A 292 -5.98 -4.91 8.78
C VAL A 292 -7.01 -5.95 9.20
N TRP A 293 -8.06 -5.52 9.92
CA TRP A 293 -9.17 -6.40 10.30
C TRP A 293 -9.82 -7.05 9.08
N SER A 294 -10.08 -6.28 8.03
CA SER A 294 -10.69 -6.81 6.80
C SER A 294 -9.82 -7.88 6.14
N PHE A 295 -8.50 -7.63 6.06
CA PHE A 295 -7.57 -8.63 5.53
C PHE A 295 -7.57 -9.92 6.38
N PHE A 296 -7.48 -9.82 7.69
CA PHE A 296 -7.49 -11.00 8.56
C PHE A 296 -8.83 -11.72 8.54
N ASN A 297 -9.94 -10.99 8.54
CA ASN A 297 -11.29 -11.55 8.50
C ASN A 297 -11.55 -12.40 7.23
N ARG A 298 -10.91 -12.08 6.10
CA ARG A 298 -11.01 -12.87 4.86
C ARG A 298 -10.39 -14.26 4.98
N PHE A 299 -9.43 -14.45 5.89
CA PHE A 299 -8.61 -15.65 5.98
C PHE A 299 -8.60 -16.30 7.38
N ALA A 300 -9.41 -15.81 8.29
CA ALA A 300 -9.73 -16.45 9.58
C ALA A 300 -11.07 -17.18 9.49
N ASP A 301 -11.28 -18.20 10.33
CA ASP A 301 -12.58 -18.87 10.44
C ASP A 301 -13.63 -17.96 11.07
N ASP A 302 -13.23 -17.20 12.09
CA ASP A 302 -14.03 -16.15 12.74
C ASP A 302 -13.07 -15.08 13.28
N PHE A 303 -13.31 -13.84 12.91
CA PHE A 303 -12.55 -12.68 13.37
C PHE A 303 -13.46 -11.57 13.94
N SER A 304 -14.71 -11.90 14.19
CA SER A 304 -15.77 -10.99 14.64
C SER A 304 -15.47 -10.38 16.02
N GLU A 305 -14.73 -11.07 16.90
CA GLU A 305 -14.36 -10.57 18.23
C GLU A 305 -13.54 -9.25 18.19
N TYR A 306 -12.89 -8.96 17.04
CA TYR A 306 -12.08 -7.76 16.84
C TYR A 306 -12.82 -6.61 16.14
N VAL A 307 -14.09 -6.79 15.75
CA VAL A 307 -14.93 -5.72 15.18
C VAL A 307 -15.01 -4.50 16.09
N PRO A 308 -15.22 -4.63 17.42
CA PRO A 308 -15.26 -3.46 18.30
C PRO A 308 -13.95 -2.64 18.31
N TYR A 309 -12.81 -3.30 18.19
CA TYR A 309 -11.51 -2.63 18.08
C TYR A 309 -11.38 -1.87 16.75
N ALA A 310 -11.65 -2.54 15.63
CA ALA A 310 -11.59 -1.95 14.30
C ALA A 310 -12.63 -0.83 14.10
N ALA A 311 -13.79 -0.92 14.76
CA ALA A 311 -14.79 0.14 14.78
C ALA A 311 -14.31 1.40 15.50
N GLY A 312 -13.36 1.28 16.44
CA GLY A 312 -12.75 2.40 17.12
C GLY A 312 -13.59 3.03 18.24
N VAL A 313 -14.82 2.56 18.45
CA VAL A 313 -15.78 3.17 19.38
C VAL A 313 -15.71 2.63 20.81
N GLU A 314 -15.19 1.43 21.00
CA GLU A 314 -15.03 0.81 22.31
C GLU A 314 -13.62 1.03 22.86
N LYS A 315 -13.53 1.70 24.03
CA LYS A 315 -12.24 2.10 24.61
C LYS A 315 -11.34 0.91 24.99
N ASP A 316 -11.92 -0.14 25.54
CA ASP A 316 -11.22 -1.31 26.08
C ASP A 316 -11.38 -2.55 25.17
N ALA A 317 -11.66 -2.33 23.88
CA ALA A 317 -11.77 -3.40 22.91
C ALA A 317 -10.46 -4.19 22.79
N LYS A 318 -10.59 -5.49 22.58
CA LYS A 318 -9.45 -6.41 22.42
C LYS A 318 -8.63 -6.04 21.18
N GLU A 319 -7.35 -5.74 21.38
CA GLU A 319 -6.41 -5.45 20.28
C GLU A 319 -6.20 -6.67 19.39
N MET A 320 -6.07 -6.44 18.09
CA MET A 320 -5.79 -7.49 17.12
C MET A 320 -4.36 -8.03 17.27
N PRO A 321 -4.13 -9.32 16.98
CA PRO A 321 -2.79 -9.88 16.93
C PRO A 321 -1.96 -9.26 15.79
N LEU A 322 -0.63 -9.28 15.93
CA LEU A 322 0.29 -8.79 14.89
C LEU A 322 0.21 -9.63 13.60
N TRP A 323 -0.06 -10.93 13.70
CA TRP A 323 -0.30 -11.86 12.61
C TRP A 323 -1.34 -12.91 13.00
N ILE A 324 -1.87 -13.61 12.01
CA ILE A 324 -2.71 -14.81 12.19
C ILE A 324 -2.18 -15.96 11.33
N ILE A 325 -2.55 -17.19 11.70
CA ILE A 325 -2.40 -18.34 10.81
C ILE A 325 -3.66 -18.42 9.95
N PRO A 326 -3.56 -18.34 8.63
CA PRO A 326 -4.74 -18.33 7.77
C PRO A 326 -5.39 -19.72 7.70
N ASN A 327 -6.70 -19.76 7.47
CA ASN A 327 -7.48 -21.00 7.34
C ASN A 327 -7.28 -21.74 6.00
N LYS A 328 -6.56 -21.12 5.06
CA LYS A 328 -6.16 -21.71 3.78
C LYS A 328 -4.81 -21.15 3.33
N LEU A 329 -4.15 -21.85 2.41
CA LEU A 329 -3.00 -21.28 1.71
C LEU A 329 -3.45 -20.20 0.72
N LEU A 330 -2.80 -19.03 0.76
CA LEU A 330 -3.17 -17.90 -0.07
C LEU A 330 -2.53 -17.99 -1.44
N THR A 331 -3.33 -17.70 -2.46
CA THR A 331 -2.89 -17.56 -3.85
C THR A 331 -2.61 -16.09 -4.20
N LEU A 332 -1.95 -15.85 -5.31
CA LEU A 332 -1.79 -14.50 -5.85
C LEU A 332 -3.15 -13.80 -6.09
N GLN A 333 -4.18 -14.59 -6.49
CA GLN A 333 -5.53 -14.03 -6.70
C GLN A 333 -6.16 -13.57 -5.37
N ASP A 334 -5.95 -14.30 -4.28
CA ASP A 334 -6.42 -13.87 -2.95
C ASP A 334 -5.83 -12.51 -2.54
N LEU A 335 -4.56 -12.26 -2.89
CA LEU A 335 -3.93 -10.97 -2.63
C LEU A 335 -4.48 -9.86 -3.54
N ARG A 336 -4.71 -10.14 -4.83
CA ARG A 336 -5.38 -9.18 -5.73
C ARG A 336 -6.76 -8.80 -5.21
N ASP A 337 -7.54 -9.80 -4.76
CA ASP A 337 -8.88 -9.56 -4.21
C ASP A 337 -8.83 -8.78 -2.89
N ALA A 338 -7.84 -9.03 -2.04
CA ALA A 338 -7.63 -8.26 -0.81
C ALA A 338 -7.23 -6.80 -1.09
N MET A 339 -6.39 -6.54 -2.11
CA MET A 339 -6.02 -5.18 -2.53
C MET A 339 -7.18 -4.40 -3.17
N ARG A 340 -8.29 -5.07 -3.49
CA ARG A 340 -9.50 -4.52 -4.14
C ARG A 340 -10.70 -4.38 -3.21
N ASP A 341 -10.48 -4.59 -1.91
CA ASP A 341 -11.53 -4.69 -0.89
C ASP A 341 -12.12 -3.32 -0.51
N HIS A 342 -13.46 -3.26 -0.42
CA HIS A 342 -14.22 -2.13 0.10
C HIS A 342 -15.09 -2.55 1.29
N TYR A 343 -14.65 -3.56 2.05
CA TYR A 343 -15.37 -4.14 3.18
C TYR A 343 -16.67 -4.86 2.80
N GLU A 344 -16.83 -5.33 1.54
CA GLU A 344 -18.04 -5.98 1.08
C GLU A 344 -18.46 -7.14 1.99
N GLY A 345 -19.74 -7.16 2.38
CA GLY A 345 -20.31 -8.19 3.25
C GLY A 345 -19.91 -8.09 4.72
N THR A 346 -19.27 -7.00 5.15
CA THR A 346 -18.85 -6.78 6.54
C THR A 346 -19.66 -5.65 7.20
N PRO A 347 -19.53 -5.45 8.53
CA PRO A 347 -20.15 -4.30 9.22
C PRO A 347 -19.65 -2.92 8.72
N PHE A 348 -18.56 -2.87 7.98
CA PHE A 348 -17.93 -1.63 7.46
C PHE A 348 -18.26 -1.38 5.97
N ALA A 349 -19.06 -2.25 5.34
CA ALA A 349 -19.38 -2.15 3.92
C ALA A 349 -20.05 -0.82 3.56
N LEU A 350 -19.58 -0.21 2.47
CA LEU A 350 -20.02 1.10 1.98
C LEU A 350 -21.24 1.01 1.05
N ASP A 351 -21.65 -0.20 0.67
CA ASP A 351 -22.77 -0.52 -0.21
C ASP A 351 -23.98 -1.09 0.55
N GLN A 352 -24.00 -0.97 1.88
CA GLN A 352 -25.09 -1.50 2.70
C GLN A 352 -26.43 -0.86 2.36
N LYS A 353 -27.48 -1.64 2.54
CA LYS A 353 -28.86 -1.18 2.37
C LYS A 353 -29.16 0.03 3.27
N GLY A 354 -29.50 1.15 2.65
CA GLY A 354 -29.76 2.42 3.34
C GLY A 354 -28.56 3.38 3.38
N ASP A 355 -27.38 2.96 2.98
CA ASP A 355 -26.24 3.86 2.80
C ASP A 355 -26.34 4.58 1.46
N ILE A 356 -26.81 5.83 1.48
CA ILE A 356 -26.89 6.70 0.30
C ILE A 356 -25.59 7.46 0.00
N GLY A 357 -24.57 7.32 0.84
CA GLY A 357 -23.27 7.99 0.64
C GLY A 357 -22.59 7.62 -0.68
N GLY A 358 -22.89 6.45 -1.24
CA GLY A 358 -22.47 6.03 -2.58
C GLY A 358 -23.27 6.64 -3.73
N GLY A 359 -24.33 7.41 -3.44
CA GLY A 359 -25.19 8.06 -4.42
C GLY A 359 -26.01 7.09 -5.26
N ILE A 360 -26.55 7.60 -6.38
CA ILE A 360 -27.41 6.87 -7.30
C ILE A 360 -26.73 5.62 -7.91
N PHE A 361 -25.40 5.63 -8.05
CA PHE A 361 -24.63 4.55 -8.66
C PHE A 361 -23.84 3.72 -7.65
N GLN A 362 -24.18 3.78 -6.36
CA GLN A 362 -23.63 2.93 -5.30
C GLN A 362 -22.09 2.88 -5.29
N MET A 363 -21.45 4.03 -5.42
CA MET A 363 -20.00 4.15 -5.43
C MET A 363 -19.43 3.77 -4.05
N PRO A 364 -18.54 2.77 -3.93
CA PRO A 364 -17.96 2.35 -2.65
C PRO A 364 -16.81 3.24 -2.17
N TYR A 365 -16.71 4.43 -2.71
CA TYR A 365 -15.68 5.42 -2.38
C TYR A 365 -16.35 6.66 -1.79
N ARG A 366 -15.63 7.34 -0.91
CA ARG A 366 -16.11 8.58 -0.29
C ARG A 366 -15.19 9.74 -0.66
N PRO A 367 -15.75 10.94 -0.89
CA PRO A 367 -14.93 12.11 -1.19
C PRO A 367 -14.11 12.53 0.04
N SER A 368 -12.93 13.11 -0.21
CA SER A 368 -12.13 13.77 0.82
C SER A 368 -12.74 15.14 1.16
N PRO A 369 -12.66 15.59 2.43
CA PRO A 369 -12.08 14.90 3.59
C PRO A 369 -12.97 13.77 4.10
N LEU A 370 -12.35 12.78 4.80
CA LEU A 370 -13.08 11.65 5.38
C LEU A 370 -13.84 11.99 6.67
N SER A 371 -13.77 13.22 7.14
CA SER A 371 -14.60 13.75 8.21
C SER A 371 -15.41 14.96 7.73
N PHE A 372 -16.59 15.16 8.30
CA PHE A 372 -17.46 16.29 8.00
C PHE A 372 -18.27 16.68 9.23
N LYS A 373 -18.79 17.92 9.27
CA LYS A 373 -19.60 18.43 10.37
C LYS A 373 -21.02 18.73 9.93
N VAL A 374 -21.98 18.36 10.76
CA VAL A 374 -23.38 18.77 10.64
C VAL A 374 -23.83 19.27 12.03
N ASP A 375 -24.38 20.48 12.10
CA ASP A 375 -24.82 21.12 13.35
C ASP A 375 -23.75 21.06 14.46
N ASP A 376 -22.50 21.36 14.10
CA ASP A 376 -21.30 21.30 14.96
C ASP A 376 -20.91 19.90 15.48
N VAL A 377 -21.62 18.85 15.09
CA VAL A 377 -21.28 17.46 15.39
C VAL A 377 -20.40 16.90 14.27
N GLU A 378 -19.27 16.31 14.66
CA GLU A 378 -18.33 15.70 13.71
C GLU A 378 -18.72 14.26 13.40
N TYR A 379 -18.70 13.92 12.13
CA TYR A 379 -18.97 12.59 11.57
C TYR A 379 -17.78 12.17 10.72
N PHE A 380 -17.68 10.86 10.43
CA PHE A 380 -16.64 10.29 9.58
C PHE A 380 -17.22 9.51 8.40
N ASN A 381 -16.42 9.34 7.36
CA ASN A 381 -16.64 8.38 6.28
C ASN A 381 -15.69 7.19 6.39
N GLU A 382 -16.06 6.08 5.75
CA GLU A 382 -15.19 4.91 5.67
C GLU A 382 -14.02 5.12 4.71
N ARG A 383 -12.90 4.47 5.02
CA ARG A 383 -11.74 4.38 4.16
C ARG A 383 -11.36 2.91 3.96
N PRO A 384 -11.73 2.30 2.83
CA PRO A 384 -11.42 0.91 2.52
C PRO A 384 -9.95 0.71 2.10
N ILE A 385 -9.57 -0.55 1.83
CA ILE A 385 -8.24 -0.91 1.31
C ILE A 385 -8.08 -0.34 -0.11
N SER A 386 -9.02 -0.64 -1.01
CA SER A 386 -9.05 -0.03 -2.34
C SER A 386 -9.69 1.35 -2.26
N THR A 387 -9.01 2.36 -2.75
CA THR A 387 -9.44 3.76 -2.64
C THR A 387 -8.99 4.58 -3.84
N GLN A 388 -9.79 5.62 -4.18
CA GLN A 388 -9.50 6.53 -5.29
C GLN A 388 -8.24 7.39 -5.08
N GLN A 389 -7.68 7.39 -3.89
CA GLN A 389 -6.43 8.10 -3.59
C GLN A 389 -5.17 7.26 -3.87
N THR A 390 -5.31 6.00 -4.27
CA THR A 390 -4.18 5.15 -4.62
C THR A 390 -3.52 5.65 -5.89
N ALA A 391 -2.25 6.04 -5.82
CA ALA A 391 -1.46 6.40 -7.00
C ALA A 391 -0.90 5.15 -7.71
N TRP A 392 -0.51 4.16 -6.93
CA TRP A 392 0.03 2.90 -7.43
C TRP A 392 -0.01 1.82 -6.37
N SER A 393 0.05 0.58 -6.82
CA SER A 393 0.11 -0.57 -5.92
C SER A 393 0.91 -1.70 -6.54
N PHE A 394 1.39 -2.61 -5.69
CA PHE A 394 2.07 -3.81 -6.16
C PHE A 394 1.80 -5.04 -5.30
N ILE A 395 2.10 -6.20 -5.87
CA ILE A 395 2.22 -7.48 -5.16
C ILE A 395 3.55 -8.10 -5.58
N SER A 396 4.50 -8.21 -4.65
CA SER A 396 5.79 -8.89 -4.86
C SER A 396 5.65 -10.36 -4.52
N GLN A 397 5.88 -11.24 -5.49
CA GLN A 397 5.90 -12.70 -5.34
C GLN A 397 7.34 -13.19 -5.45
N MET A 398 7.92 -13.73 -4.39
CA MET A 398 9.34 -14.09 -4.29
C MET A 398 9.49 -15.58 -3.97
N ARG A 399 10.22 -16.32 -4.80
CA ARG A 399 10.29 -17.79 -4.75
C ARG A 399 11.73 -18.28 -4.66
N SER A 400 12.09 -18.89 -3.53
CA SER A 400 13.41 -19.48 -3.30
C SER A 400 13.67 -20.74 -4.12
N SER A 401 12.61 -21.36 -4.69
CA SER A 401 12.70 -22.56 -5.51
C SER A 401 13.19 -22.32 -6.94
N MET A 402 13.37 -21.04 -7.35
CA MET A 402 13.75 -20.65 -8.70
C MET A 402 15.07 -19.86 -8.70
N PRO A 403 15.82 -19.87 -9.82
CA PRO A 403 16.96 -18.96 -10.00
C PRO A 403 16.56 -17.50 -9.81
N ARG A 404 17.52 -16.70 -9.36
CA ARG A 404 17.34 -15.28 -9.06
C ARG A 404 16.64 -14.50 -10.18
N GLU A 405 17.00 -14.77 -11.42
CA GLU A 405 16.50 -14.07 -12.61
C GLU A 405 15.01 -14.32 -12.89
N VAL A 406 14.48 -15.46 -12.41
CA VAL A 406 13.11 -15.90 -12.68
C VAL A 406 12.24 -15.88 -11.43
N GLY A 407 12.85 -16.00 -10.26
CA GLY A 407 12.17 -16.31 -9.00
C GLY A 407 11.23 -15.23 -8.48
N ALA A 408 11.41 -13.96 -8.86
CA ALA A 408 10.54 -12.89 -8.39
C ALA A 408 9.79 -12.16 -9.50
N CYS A 409 8.48 -12.02 -9.31
CA CYS A 409 7.61 -11.20 -10.12
C CYS A 409 6.98 -10.09 -9.27
N PHE A 410 7.14 -8.85 -9.71
CA PHE A 410 6.56 -7.64 -9.16
C PHE A 410 5.32 -7.29 -10.00
N TRP A 411 4.16 -7.59 -9.46
CA TRP A 411 2.88 -7.33 -10.09
C TRP A 411 2.49 -5.88 -9.83
N PHE A 412 2.59 -5.05 -10.85
CA PHE A 412 2.48 -3.59 -10.73
C PHE A 412 1.17 -3.07 -11.33
N GLY A 413 0.52 -2.14 -10.62
CA GLY A 413 -0.65 -1.39 -11.08
C GLY A 413 -0.52 0.10 -10.77
N ASN A 414 -0.75 0.95 -11.76
CA ASN A 414 -0.96 2.38 -11.55
C ASN A 414 -2.42 2.65 -11.22
N ASP A 415 -2.68 3.58 -10.29
CA ASP A 415 -4.01 3.95 -9.85
C ASP A 415 -4.65 2.91 -8.90
N ASP A 416 -5.91 3.06 -8.54
CA ASP A 416 -6.69 2.23 -7.64
C ASP A 416 -6.65 0.74 -8.01
N GLY A 417 -6.27 -0.12 -7.08
CA GLY A 417 -6.11 -1.56 -7.29
C GLY A 417 -7.38 -2.26 -7.80
N ASN A 418 -8.57 -1.74 -7.48
CA ASN A 418 -9.83 -2.25 -8.01
C ASN A 418 -10.09 -1.83 -9.48
N MET A 419 -9.46 -0.75 -9.91
CA MET A 419 -9.64 -0.20 -11.26
C MET A 419 -8.59 -0.64 -12.27
N VAL A 420 -7.54 -1.41 -11.86
CA VAL A 420 -6.41 -1.78 -12.71
C VAL A 420 -6.11 -3.27 -12.70
N ALA A 421 -5.47 -3.76 -13.77
CA ALA A 421 -4.87 -5.10 -13.81
C ALA A 421 -3.42 -5.02 -13.32
N TYR A 422 -2.99 -6.00 -12.52
CA TYR A 422 -1.62 -6.09 -12.04
C TYR A 422 -0.71 -6.70 -13.11
N THR A 423 0.11 -5.84 -13.73
CA THR A 423 0.99 -6.20 -14.84
C THR A 423 2.31 -6.84 -14.35
N PRO A 424 2.77 -7.98 -14.91
CA PRO A 424 3.95 -8.69 -14.42
C PRO A 424 5.26 -8.01 -14.83
N MET A 425 6.04 -7.59 -13.82
CA MET A 425 7.42 -7.08 -13.97
C MET A 425 8.36 -8.02 -13.22
N TYR A 426 9.29 -8.69 -13.91
CA TYR A 426 10.29 -9.49 -13.21
C TYR A 426 11.35 -8.61 -12.54
N SER A 427 11.80 -8.98 -11.34
CA SER A 427 12.70 -8.15 -10.53
C SER A 427 14.07 -7.89 -11.16
N CYS A 428 14.47 -8.74 -12.12
CA CYS A 428 15.77 -8.66 -12.79
C CYS A 428 15.77 -7.87 -14.11
N ILE A 429 14.62 -7.30 -14.53
CA ILE A 429 14.54 -6.59 -15.81
C ILE A 429 15.47 -5.37 -15.84
N THR A 430 16.03 -5.06 -17.00
CA THR A 430 17.03 -3.99 -17.16
C THR A 430 16.45 -2.69 -17.71
N ARG A 431 15.16 -2.66 -17.98
CA ARG A 431 14.37 -1.48 -18.35
C ARG A 431 12.90 -1.70 -18.00
N VAL A 432 12.19 -0.63 -17.70
CA VAL A 432 10.74 -0.64 -17.50
C VAL A 432 10.00 -0.36 -18.81
N PRO A 433 8.73 -0.77 -18.95
CA PRO A 433 7.87 -0.33 -20.06
C PRO A 433 7.82 1.20 -20.12
N LYS A 434 7.86 1.77 -21.33
CA LYS A 434 7.81 3.23 -21.49
C LYS A 434 6.55 3.83 -20.85
N CYS A 435 5.42 3.16 -20.98
CA CYS A 435 4.15 3.62 -20.39
C CYS A 435 4.16 3.68 -18.85
N PHE A 436 5.02 2.93 -18.19
CA PHE A 436 5.19 2.97 -16.73
C PHE A 436 6.33 3.90 -16.29
N SER A 437 7.09 4.50 -17.20
CA SER A 437 8.10 5.51 -16.85
C SER A 437 7.47 6.87 -16.60
N GLY A 438 8.20 7.77 -15.94
CA GLY A 438 7.79 9.17 -15.77
C GLY A 438 8.05 10.05 -16.99
N GLU A 439 8.43 9.47 -18.15
CA GLU A 439 8.79 10.25 -19.33
C GLU A 439 7.56 10.93 -19.95
N GLY A 440 7.58 12.27 -20.02
CA GLY A 440 6.56 13.07 -20.69
C GLY A 440 5.25 13.23 -19.92
N ALA A 441 5.23 12.89 -18.62
CA ALA A 441 4.08 13.09 -17.74
C ALA A 441 4.54 13.39 -16.31
N ASP A 442 3.72 14.11 -15.57
CA ASP A 442 3.87 14.39 -14.14
C ASP A 442 2.48 14.64 -13.52
N ASP A 443 2.42 15.08 -12.26
CA ASP A 443 1.18 15.34 -11.52
C ASP A 443 0.26 16.43 -12.10
N VAL A 444 0.76 17.22 -13.02
CA VAL A 444 0.02 18.31 -13.71
C VAL A 444 0.07 18.21 -15.25
N THR A 445 0.75 17.19 -15.78
CA THR A 445 0.94 16.98 -17.23
C THR A 445 0.36 15.64 -17.68
N PHE A 446 -0.81 15.66 -18.31
CA PHE A 446 -1.47 14.48 -18.87
C PHE A 446 -0.75 13.94 -20.11
N SER A 447 -0.63 12.60 -20.24
CA SER A 447 -0.17 11.94 -21.45
C SER A 447 -0.95 10.64 -21.73
N MET A 448 -1.38 10.45 -22.97
CA MET A 448 -1.99 9.20 -23.42
C MET A 448 -0.99 8.02 -23.49
N ASP A 449 0.31 8.30 -23.52
CA ASP A 449 1.37 7.30 -23.52
C ASP A 449 1.79 6.87 -22.10
N ASN A 450 1.24 7.52 -21.07
CA ASN A 450 1.53 7.22 -19.67
C ASN A 450 0.41 6.42 -19.01
N ALA A 451 0.75 5.29 -18.40
CA ALA A 451 -0.21 4.35 -17.82
C ALA A 451 -0.97 4.93 -16.63
N PHE A 452 -0.31 5.72 -15.76
CA PHE A 452 -0.99 6.37 -14.65
C PHE A 452 -2.18 7.20 -15.15
N TRP A 453 -1.93 8.12 -16.10
CA TRP A 453 -2.98 9.01 -16.59
C TRP A 453 -4.09 8.29 -17.35
N VAL A 454 -3.76 7.25 -18.13
CA VAL A 454 -4.78 6.46 -18.84
C VAL A 454 -5.62 5.65 -17.86
N CYS A 455 -5.02 5.04 -16.84
CA CYS A 455 -5.74 4.31 -15.78
C CYS A 455 -6.62 5.27 -14.97
N ASN A 456 -6.07 6.39 -14.50
CA ASN A 456 -6.78 7.40 -13.73
C ASN A 456 -7.94 8.03 -14.51
N TRP A 457 -7.77 8.27 -15.81
CA TRP A 457 -8.88 8.71 -16.68
C TRP A 457 -10.03 7.69 -16.71
N VAL A 458 -9.73 6.39 -16.88
CA VAL A 458 -10.74 5.33 -16.87
C VAL A 458 -11.43 5.25 -15.51
N SER A 459 -10.68 5.28 -14.41
CA SER A 459 -11.22 5.22 -13.05
C SER A 459 -12.15 6.39 -12.76
N ASN A 460 -11.75 7.62 -13.13
CA ASN A 460 -12.55 8.83 -12.96
C ASN A 460 -13.81 8.86 -13.84
N MET A 461 -13.85 8.12 -14.94
CA MET A 461 -15.11 7.89 -15.68
C MET A 461 -16.03 6.92 -14.95
N VAL A 462 -15.48 5.90 -14.31
CA VAL A 462 -16.21 4.82 -13.64
C VAL A 462 -16.76 5.26 -12.27
N TYR A 463 -15.99 5.98 -11.45
CA TYR A 463 -16.39 6.37 -10.10
C TYR A 463 -17.81 6.97 -10.02
N PRO A 464 -18.15 8.02 -10.78
CA PRO A 464 -19.46 8.66 -10.67
C PRO A 464 -20.61 7.81 -11.24
N ARG A 465 -20.33 6.68 -11.87
CA ARG A 465 -21.29 5.74 -12.47
C ARG A 465 -20.94 4.28 -12.14
N TYR A 466 -20.49 4.05 -10.92
CA TYR A 466 -19.82 2.81 -10.51
C TYR A 466 -20.64 1.56 -10.83
N SER A 467 -21.85 1.41 -10.27
CA SER A 467 -22.67 0.20 -10.49
C SER A 467 -23.03 -0.03 -11.95
N MET A 468 -23.02 1.03 -12.78
CA MET A 468 -23.32 0.95 -14.21
C MET A 468 -22.11 0.59 -15.06
N MET A 469 -20.93 1.18 -14.78
CA MET A 469 -19.74 1.09 -15.62
C MET A 469 -18.71 0.07 -15.14
N PHE A 470 -18.58 -0.12 -13.83
CA PHE A 470 -17.59 -1.01 -13.23
C PHE A 470 -17.67 -2.46 -13.75
N PRO A 471 -18.85 -3.08 -13.99
CA PRO A 471 -18.92 -4.43 -14.57
C PRO A 471 -18.15 -4.57 -15.88
N SER A 472 -18.19 -3.57 -16.77
CA SER A 472 -17.43 -3.58 -18.02
C SER A 472 -15.93 -3.39 -17.83
N LEU A 473 -15.50 -2.60 -16.87
CA LEU A 473 -14.09 -2.48 -16.49
C LEU A 473 -13.59 -3.79 -15.88
N LYS A 474 -14.35 -4.35 -14.93
CA LYS A 474 -14.03 -5.59 -14.22
C LYS A 474 -13.79 -6.75 -15.18
N GLU A 475 -14.62 -6.89 -16.21
CA GLU A 475 -14.47 -7.92 -17.25
C GLU A 475 -13.11 -7.82 -17.95
N VAL A 476 -12.68 -6.63 -18.34
CA VAL A 476 -11.37 -6.40 -19.00
C VAL A 476 -10.22 -6.64 -18.04
N ARG A 477 -10.31 -6.12 -16.81
CA ARG A 477 -9.32 -6.29 -15.76
C ARG A 477 -9.10 -7.76 -15.43
N ASP A 478 -10.19 -8.49 -15.13
CA ASP A 478 -10.12 -9.90 -14.73
C ASP A 478 -9.63 -10.79 -15.88
N SER A 479 -9.96 -10.45 -17.12
CA SER A 479 -9.44 -11.13 -18.33
C SER A 479 -7.93 -10.98 -18.45
N LEU A 480 -7.37 -9.81 -18.18
CA LEU A 480 -5.92 -9.58 -18.19
C LEU A 480 -5.24 -10.33 -17.03
N ASP A 481 -5.77 -10.23 -15.81
CA ASP A 481 -5.23 -10.95 -14.65
C ASP A 481 -5.21 -12.47 -14.88
N ALA A 482 -6.29 -13.03 -15.42
CA ALA A 482 -6.37 -14.45 -15.77
C ALA A 482 -5.37 -14.83 -16.88
N SER A 483 -5.21 -13.97 -17.90
CA SER A 483 -4.22 -14.17 -18.97
C SER A 483 -2.80 -14.18 -18.41
N TYR A 484 -2.46 -13.23 -17.53
CA TYR A 484 -1.15 -13.16 -16.89
C TYR A 484 -0.87 -14.38 -16.01
N ALA A 485 -1.83 -14.81 -15.20
CA ALA A 485 -1.70 -16.00 -14.35
C ALA A 485 -1.47 -17.27 -15.17
N ARG A 486 -2.18 -17.42 -16.29
CA ARG A 486 -2.01 -18.55 -17.21
C ARG A 486 -0.65 -18.53 -17.92
N LEU A 487 -0.17 -17.35 -18.30
CA LEU A 487 1.08 -17.20 -19.07
C LEU A 487 2.33 -17.28 -18.18
N GLN A 488 2.24 -16.99 -16.90
CA GLN A 488 3.39 -16.95 -15.99
C GLN A 488 4.19 -18.26 -16.02
N PRO A 489 3.62 -19.46 -15.78
CA PRO A 489 4.40 -20.70 -15.80
C PRO A 489 4.99 -21.02 -17.18
N GLU A 490 4.32 -20.65 -18.27
CA GLU A 490 4.83 -20.86 -19.64
C GLU A 490 6.08 -20.01 -19.93
N ILE A 491 6.06 -18.74 -19.51
CA ILE A 491 7.18 -17.80 -19.68
C ILE A 491 8.36 -18.19 -18.80
N GLU A 492 8.09 -18.58 -17.55
CA GLU A 492 9.11 -19.02 -16.62
C GLU A 492 9.78 -20.31 -17.11
N ALA A 493 9.03 -21.28 -17.61
CA ALA A 493 9.59 -22.49 -18.23
C ALA A 493 10.48 -22.17 -19.45
N LYS A 494 10.06 -21.23 -20.30
CA LYS A 494 10.88 -20.78 -21.44
C LYS A 494 12.16 -20.06 -20.97
N ALA A 495 12.08 -19.22 -19.94
CA ALA A 495 13.25 -18.56 -19.37
C ALA A 495 14.22 -19.57 -18.77
N LEU A 496 13.71 -20.53 -18.00
CA LEU A 496 14.53 -21.58 -17.37
C LEU A 496 15.24 -22.50 -18.38
N ALA A 497 14.69 -22.64 -19.59
CA ALA A 497 15.32 -23.40 -20.67
C ALA A 497 16.50 -22.66 -21.33
N LEU A 498 16.67 -21.36 -21.09
CA LEU A 498 17.80 -20.59 -21.62
C LEU A 498 19.08 -20.86 -20.83
N PRO A 499 20.25 -20.97 -21.49
CA PRO A 499 21.50 -21.43 -20.86
C PRO A 499 22.12 -20.40 -19.92
N THR A 500 21.97 -19.10 -20.19
CA THR A 500 22.64 -18.05 -19.41
C THR A 500 21.67 -17.15 -18.65
N ALA A 501 22.15 -16.51 -17.60
CA ALA A 501 21.41 -15.52 -16.81
C ALA A 501 21.05 -14.29 -17.69
N GLU A 502 21.96 -13.86 -18.53
CA GLU A 502 21.79 -12.71 -19.43
C GLU A 502 20.65 -12.94 -20.43
N GLU A 503 20.56 -14.14 -21.02
CA GLU A 503 19.46 -14.50 -21.92
C GLU A 503 18.12 -14.55 -21.20
N ARG A 504 18.06 -15.08 -19.97
CA ARG A 504 16.86 -15.08 -19.13
C ARG A 504 16.41 -13.66 -18.82
N ILE A 505 17.32 -12.81 -18.36
CA ILE A 505 17.07 -11.39 -18.06
C ILE A 505 16.54 -10.66 -19.28
N LYS A 506 17.21 -10.84 -20.44
CA LYS A 506 16.77 -10.22 -21.70
C LYS A 506 15.35 -10.63 -22.07
N MET A 507 15.07 -11.94 -22.03
CA MET A 507 13.75 -12.47 -22.37
C MET A 507 12.66 -11.93 -21.44
N LEU A 508 12.91 -11.93 -20.12
CA LEU A 508 11.96 -11.44 -19.13
C LEU A 508 11.79 -9.92 -19.19
N THR A 509 12.84 -9.17 -19.56
CA THR A 509 12.74 -7.73 -19.85
C THR A 509 11.82 -7.46 -21.03
N ASP A 510 12.04 -8.16 -22.14
CA ASP A 510 11.22 -8.00 -23.34
C ASP A 510 9.76 -8.42 -23.10
N TYR A 511 9.53 -9.49 -22.32
CA TYR A 511 8.20 -9.92 -21.92
C TYR A 511 7.49 -8.87 -21.04
N SER A 512 8.12 -8.38 -19.97
CA SER A 512 7.54 -7.39 -19.06
C SER A 512 7.20 -6.09 -19.79
N CYS A 513 8.10 -5.60 -20.65
CA CYS A 513 7.83 -4.40 -21.46
C CYS A 513 6.65 -4.60 -22.40
N LYS A 514 6.59 -5.75 -23.10
CA LYS A 514 5.46 -6.09 -23.97
C LYS A 514 4.14 -6.13 -23.20
N LYS A 515 4.14 -6.66 -21.95
CA LYS A 515 2.92 -6.70 -21.13
C LYS A 515 2.46 -5.30 -20.68
N GLY A 516 3.38 -4.39 -20.39
CA GLY A 516 3.05 -2.99 -20.17
C GLY A 516 2.40 -2.32 -21.38
N ASP A 517 3.00 -2.51 -22.57
CA ASP A 517 2.46 -1.96 -23.82
C ASP A 517 1.06 -2.53 -24.17
N GLU A 518 0.85 -3.84 -23.96
CA GLU A 518 -0.45 -4.50 -24.13
C GLU A 518 -1.49 -3.96 -23.14
N MET A 519 -1.11 -3.73 -21.88
CA MET A 519 -2.00 -3.21 -20.85
C MET A 519 -2.48 -1.80 -21.18
N ILE A 520 -1.58 -0.85 -21.46
CA ILE A 520 -2.00 0.52 -21.77
C ILE A 520 -2.88 0.59 -23.01
N ALA A 521 -2.53 -0.15 -24.06
CA ALA A 521 -3.35 -0.23 -25.28
C ALA A 521 -4.77 -0.76 -24.98
N ARG A 522 -4.88 -1.76 -24.09
CA ARG A 522 -6.16 -2.32 -23.69
C ARG A 522 -6.98 -1.33 -22.86
N TRP A 523 -6.34 -0.55 -21.97
CA TRP A 523 -7.00 0.49 -21.20
C TRP A 523 -7.48 1.66 -22.04
N GLN A 524 -6.72 2.09 -23.03
CA GLN A 524 -7.16 3.09 -24.01
C GLN A 524 -8.41 2.62 -24.77
N GLN A 525 -8.42 1.37 -25.23
CA GLN A 525 -9.59 0.79 -25.88
C GLN A 525 -10.80 0.71 -24.94
N LEU A 526 -10.57 0.37 -23.67
CA LEU A 526 -11.60 0.37 -22.64
C LEU A 526 -12.20 1.75 -22.45
N ALA A 527 -11.37 2.80 -22.36
CA ALA A 527 -11.84 4.18 -22.24
C ALA A 527 -12.80 4.57 -23.38
N PHE A 528 -12.41 4.28 -24.63
CA PHE A 528 -13.26 4.55 -25.79
C PHE A 528 -14.54 3.71 -25.79
N PHE A 529 -14.47 2.46 -25.38
CA PHE A 529 -15.64 1.59 -25.24
C PHE A 529 -16.62 2.13 -24.20
N LEU A 530 -16.13 2.53 -23.02
CA LEU A 530 -16.94 3.06 -21.92
C LEU A 530 -17.65 4.36 -22.32
N ILE A 531 -16.96 5.29 -22.99
CA ILE A 531 -17.57 6.53 -23.50
C ILE A 531 -18.71 6.21 -24.45
N VAL A 532 -18.51 5.27 -25.41
CA VAL A 532 -19.56 4.93 -26.38
C VAL A 532 -20.71 4.20 -25.72
N LYS A 533 -20.44 3.24 -24.83
CA LYS A 533 -21.47 2.38 -24.20
C LYS A 533 -22.39 3.16 -23.26
N TYR A 534 -21.84 4.14 -22.55
CA TYR A 534 -22.50 4.77 -21.41
C TYR A 534 -22.71 6.30 -21.55
N ASN A 535 -22.57 6.86 -22.74
CA ASN A 535 -22.82 8.30 -22.90
C ASN A 535 -24.28 8.65 -22.51
N ASP A 536 -24.46 9.86 -22.00
CA ASP A 536 -25.78 10.42 -21.62
C ASP A 536 -26.53 9.60 -20.53
N ILE A 537 -25.79 8.84 -19.72
CA ILE A 537 -26.34 8.01 -18.61
C ILE A 537 -27.35 6.97 -19.12
N VAL A 538 -27.14 6.46 -20.31
CA VAL A 538 -27.88 5.33 -20.88
C VAL A 538 -26.93 4.18 -21.19
N VAL A 539 -27.45 2.99 -21.49
CA VAL A 539 -26.66 1.84 -21.86
C VAL A 539 -26.97 1.45 -23.31
N LYS A 540 -25.95 1.49 -24.17
CA LYS A 540 -26.06 0.92 -25.51
C LYS A 540 -25.84 -0.59 -25.43
N PRO A 541 -26.75 -1.41 -25.96
CA PRO A 541 -26.65 -2.87 -25.87
C PRO A 541 -25.50 -3.40 -26.71
N THR A 542 -24.86 -4.46 -26.18
CA THR A 542 -23.80 -5.23 -26.84
C THR A 542 -24.19 -6.70 -26.91
N ASP A 543 -23.57 -7.45 -27.83
CA ASP A 543 -23.65 -8.92 -27.84
C ASP A 543 -22.69 -9.53 -26.78
N GLU A 544 -22.66 -10.87 -26.71
CA GLU A 544 -21.81 -11.63 -25.79
C GLU A 544 -20.30 -11.40 -26.01
N GLN A 545 -19.91 -10.91 -27.19
CA GLN A 545 -18.53 -10.56 -27.55
C GLN A 545 -18.23 -9.07 -27.30
N GLY A 546 -19.15 -8.31 -26.68
CA GLY A 546 -18.98 -6.88 -26.40
C GLY A 546 -19.16 -5.95 -27.62
N ARG A 547 -19.61 -6.45 -28.76
CA ARG A 547 -19.81 -5.64 -29.97
C ARG A 547 -21.18 -4.94 -29.90
N PHE A 548 -21.24 -3.65 -30.24
CA PHE A 548 -22.47 -2.89 -30.23
C PHE A 548 -23.51 -3.46 -31.19
N LEU A 549 -24.72 -3.72 -30.67
CA LEU A 549 -25.81 -4.20 -31.49
C LEU A 549 -26.27 -3.11 -32.45
N ARG A 550 -26.59 -3.53 -33.69
CA ARG A 550 -27.09 -2.66 -34.76
C ARG A 550 -28.45 -3.11 -35.23
N ASN A 551 -29.28 -2.17 -35.63
CA ASN A 551 -30.54 -2.46 -36.30
C ASN A 551 -30.29 -2.89 -37.75
N LYS A 552 -31.34 -3.31 -38.47
CA LYS A 552 -31.25 -3.78 -39.86
C LYS A 552 -30.73 -2.74 -40.86
N TYR A 553 -30.66 -1.49 -40.49
CA TYR A 553 -30.15 -0.39 -41.31
C TYR A 553 -28.72 0.04 -40.92
N GLY A 554 -28.06 -0.67 -40.02
CA GLY A 554 -26.71 -0.38 -39.57
C GLY A 554 -26.61 0.65 -38.44
N GLY A 555 -27.69 1.31 -38.04
CA GLY A 555 -27.74 2.19 -36.88
C GLY A 555 -27.71 1.43 -35.56
N GLY A 556 -27.37 2.11 -34.46
CA GLY A 556 -27.42 1.52 -33.11
C GLY A 556 -28.84 1.09 -32.72
N GLN A 557 -28.95 0.09 -31.87
CA GLN A 557 -30.24 -0.32 -31.29
C GLN A 557 -30.71 0.67 -30.22
N LYS A 558 -32.01 0.54 -29.82
CA LYS A 558 -32.62 1.36 -28.79
C LYS A 558 -31.85 1.20 -27.47
N VAL A 559 -31.45 2.34 -26.87
CA VAL A 559 -30.73 2.38 -25.61
C VAL A 559 -31.58 1.92 -24.41
N VAL A 560 -30.96 1.32 -23.43
CA VAL A 560 -31.56 1.04 -22.11
C VAL A 560 -31.38 2.27 -21.21
N ARG A 561 -32.45 2.61 -20.49
CA ARG A 561 -32.44 3.69 -19.49
C ARG A 561 -32.58 3.06 -18.11
N PRO A 562 -31.50 3.03 -17.29
CA PRO A 562 -31.50 2.32 -16.02
C PRO A 562 -32.42 2.99 -14.96
N GLY A 563 -32.61 4.31 -15.02
CA GLY A 563 -33.38 5.05 -14.03
C GLY A 563 -32.69 5.10 -12.66
N PHE A 564 -33.49 5.28 -11.61
CA PHE A 564 -33.02 5.28 -10.22
C PHE A 564 -33.14 3.89 -9.59
N PRO A 565 -32.17 3.42 -8.78
CA PRO A 565 -32.37 2.31 -7.87
C PRO A 565 -33.49 2.62 -6.86
N ASP A 566 -34.27 1.61 -6.45
CA ASP A 566 -35.42 1.79 -5.54
C ASP A 566 -35.08 2.52 -4.24
N ALA A 567 -33.93 2.19 -3.63
CA ALA A 567 -33.50 2.83 -2.40
C ALA A 567 -33.26 4.34 -2.58
N TYR A 568 -32.60 4.73 -3.68
CA TYR A 568 -32.38 6.14 -3.99
C TYR A 568 -33.70 6.86 -4.34
N ALA A 569 -34.60 6.21 -5.10
CA ALA A 569 -35.89 6.78 -5.43
C ALA A 569 -36.73 7.05 -4.17
N ARG A 570 -36.71 6.13 -3.19
CA ARG A 570 -37.39 6.32 -1.90
C ARG A 570 -36.83 7.50 -1.11
N GLU A 571 -35.51 7.63 -1.06
CA GLU A 571 -34.87 8.74 -0.37
C GLU A 571 -35.19 10.09 -1.06
N LEU A 572 -35.18 10.12 -2.39
CA LEU A 572 -35.60 11.29 -3.15
C LEU A 572 -37.02 11.73 -2.77
N LEU A 573 -37.96 10.76 -2.64
CA LEU A 573 -39.31 11.06 -2.21
C LEU A 573 -39.41 11.51 -0.75
N ASN A 574 -38.61 10.93 0.16
CA ASN A 574 -38.50 11.39 1.55
C ASN A 574 -38.14 12.87 1.64
N GLN A 575 -37.20 13.31 0.81
CA GLN A 575 -36.73 14.70 0.80
C GLN A 575 -37.68 15.67 0.07
N THR A 576 -38.39 15.20 -0.93
CA THR A 576 -39.14 16.08 -1.85
C THR A 576 -40.67 15.95 -1.71
N GLY A 577 -41.16 14.95 -0.95
CA GLY A 577 -42.61 14.70 -0.77
C GLY A 577 -43.30 14.45 -2.10
N THR A 578 -44.38 15.21 -2.35
CA THR A 578 -45.20 15.09 -3.56
C THR A 578 -44.70 15.91 -4.76
N LYS A 579 -43.56 16.55 -4.68
CA LYS A 579 -43.04 17.46 -5.73
C LYS A 579 -42.99 16.81 -7.11
N TYR A 580 -42.66 15.52 -7.18
CA TYR A 580 -42.53 14.76 -8.43
C TYR A 580 -43.68 13.78 -8.68
N LEU A 581 -44.80 13.96 -7.97
CA LEU A 581 -45.98 13.11 -8.18
C LEU A 581 -46.59 13.40 -9.55
N VAL A 582 -46.74 12.36 -10.39
CA VAL A 582 -47.42 12.47 -11.67
C VAL A 582 -48.95 12.56 -11.40
N PRO A 583 -49.64 13.55 -11.94
CA PRO A 583 -51.10 13.65 -11.82
C PRO A 583 -51.82 12.40 -12.34
N LYS A 584 -52.91 12.00 -11.68
CA LYS A 584 -53.65 10.77 -12.06
C LYS A 584 -54.29 10.84 -13.45
N GLU A 585 -54.53 12.05 -13.95
CA GLU A 585 -55.15 12.28 -15.25
C GLU A 585 -54.23 12.04 -16.44
N ASP A 586 -52.91 11.97 -16.19
CA ASP A 586 -51.87 11.78 -17.22
C ASP A 586 -51.28 10.34 -17.27
N LYS A 587 -51.99 9.35 -16.69
CA LYS A 587 -51.57 7.94 -16.70
C LYS A 587 -52.25 7.11 -17.79
#